data_35c5fcf34ee1baf5a95abf8575ec0bcf
#
_entry.id   35c5fcf34ee1baf5a95abf8575ec0bcf
#
_cell.length_a   1.000
_cell.length_b   1.000
_cell.length_c   1.000
_cell.angle_alpha   90.00
_cell.angle_beta   90.00
_cell.angle_gamma   90.00
#
_symmetry.space_group_name_H-M   'P 1'
#
loop_
_entity.id
_entity.type
_entity.pdbx_description
1 polymer ?
#
loop_
_entity_poly.entity_id
_entity_poly.type
_entity_poly.pdbx_seq_one_letter_code
_entity_poly.pdbx_strand_id
1 'polypeptide(L)' 'MNQHPHVAVVGATGAVGIEMIKTLEKRHFPVGRLTLLASARSAGKTLKFRGTDIAIQELTKDSFAGIDIALFSAGVFF' A
#
# COMPACT_ATOMS: atom_id res chain seq x y z
N MET A 1 -13.09 -13.81 7.12
CA MET A 1 -12.26 -12.82 6.40
C MET A 1 -12.96 -12.37 5.14
N ASN A 2 -12.85 -11.11 4.83
CA ASN A 2 -13.43 -10.54 3.63
C ASN A 2 -12.76 -11.13 2.38
N GLN A 3 -13.55 -11.45 1.35
CA GLN A 3 -13.01 -11.95 0.09
C GLN A 3 -12.24 -10.86 -0.67
N HIS A 4 -12.53 -9.60 -0.37
CA HIS A 4 -11.86 -8.45 -0.98
C HIS A 4 -11.29 -7.57 0.11
N PRO A 5 -10.17 -7.98 0.71
CA PRO A 5 -9.60 -7.26 1.85
C PRO A 5 -9.12 -5.86 1.48
N HIS A 6 -9.15 -4.98 2.48
CA HIS A 6 -8.51 -3.68 2.39
C HIS A 6 -7.03 -3.86 2.72
N VAL A 7 -6.18 -3.67 1.72
CA VAL A 7 -4.74 -3.88 1.83
C VAL A 7 -4.03 -2.54 1.94
N ALA A 8 -3.10 -2.44 2.88
CA ALA A 8 -2.24 -1.28 2.99
C ALA A 8 -0.80 -1.67 2.64
N VAL A 9 -0.11 -0.82 1.90
CA VAL A 9 1.32 -0.98 1.64
C VAL A 9 2.03 0.16 2.32
N VAL A 10 2.84 -0.15 3.32
CA VAL A 10 3.60 0.82 4.08
C VAL A 10 4.99 0.95 3.47
N GLY A 11 5.42 2.19 3.21
CA GLY A 11 6.65 2.43 2.48
C GLY A 11 6.45 2.32 0.98
N ALA A 12 5.28 2.73 0.51
CA ALA A 12 4.84 2.50 -0.88
C ALA A 12 5.78 3.13 -1.92
N THR A 13 6.51 4.18 -1.58
CA THR A 13 7.40 4.85 -2.53
C THR A 13 8.78 4.22 -2.62
N GLY A 14 9.13 3.33 -1.69
CA GLY A 14 10.41 2.64 -1.75
C GLY A 14 10.42 1.57 -2.84
N ALA A 15 11.61 1.13 -3.24
CA ALA A 15 11.74 0.13 -4.29
C ALA A 15 10.97 -1.15 -3.96
N VAL A 16 11.04 -1.59 -2.71
CA VAL A 16 10.33 -2.81 -2.28
C VAL A 16 8.82 -2.58 -2.29
N GLY A 17 8.38 -1.40 -1.85
CA GLY A 17 6.95 -1.07 -1.85
C GLY A 17 6.36 -1.09 -3.26
N ILE A 18 7.08 -0.51 -4.21
CA ILE A 18 6.66 -0.49 -5.62
C ILE A 18 6.58 -1.92 -6.16
N GLU A 19 7.55 -2.75 -5.83
CA GLU A 19 7.53 -4.16 -6.25
C GLU A 19 6.37 -4.93 -5.63
N MET A 20 6.05 -4.64 -4.37
CA MET A 20 4.90 -5.27 -3.72
C MET A 20 3.60 -4.91 -4.45
N ILE A 21 3.44 -3.66 -4.84
CA ILE A 21 2.25 -3.20 -5.56
C ILE A 21 2.17 -3.91 -6.91
N LYS A 22 3.28 -3.99 -7.63
CA LYS A 22 3.33 -4.69 -8.92
C LYS A 22 3.01 -6.17 -8.76
N THR A 23 3.48 -6.78 -7.68
CA THR A 23 3.21 -8.20 -7.40
C THR A 23 1.73 -8.43 -7.15
N LEU A 24 1.07 -7.53 -6.41
CA LEU A 24 -0.37 -7.64 -6.19
C LEU A 24 -1.13 -7.60 -7.51
N GLU A 25 -0.72 -6.73 -8.43
CA GLU A 25 -1.34 -6.66 -9.76
C GLU A 25 -1.08 -7.92 -10.56
N LYS A 26 0.17 -8.33 -10.61
CA LYS A 26 0.61 -9.44 -11.45
C LYS A 26 -0.03 -10.75 -11.03
N ARG A 27 -0.22 -10.94 -9.74
CA ARG A 27 -0.80 -12.17 -9.21
C ARG A 27 -2.31 -12.09 -9.08
N HIS A 28 -2.91 -11.00 -9.52
CA HIS A 28 -4.36 -10.81 -9.42
C HIS A 28 -4.89 -11.01 -8.01
N PHE A 29 -4.13 -10.54 -7.03
CA PHE A 29 -4.52 -10.64 -5.63
C PHE A 29 -5.87 -9.91 -5.45
N PRO A 30 -6.84 -10.51 -4.74
CA PRO A 30 -8.18 -9.93 -4.61
C PRO A 30 -8.20 -8.76 -3.64
N VAL A 31 -7.71 -7.61 -4.08
CA VAL A 31 -7.71 -6.38 -3.30
C VAL A 31 -9.03 -5.67 -3.49
N GLY A 32 -9.78 -5.49 -2.41
CA GLY A 32 -11.01 -4.70 -2.46
C GLY A 32 -10.71 -3.21 -2.43
N ARG A 33 -9.71 -2.82 -1.66
CA ARG A 33 -9.26 -1.44 -1.57
C ARG A 33 -7.78 -1.41 -1.25
N LEU A 34 -7.06 -0.51 -1.88
CA LEU A 34 -5.63 -0.35 -1.64
C LEU A 34 -5.35 1.00 -1.00
N THR A 35 -4.63 0.99 0.10
CA THR A 35 -4.15 2.20 0.77
C THR A 35 -2.64 2.21 0.70
N LEU A 36 -2.08 3.31 0.21
CA LEU A 36 -0.63 3.49 0.10
C LEU A 36 -0.18 4.46 1.17
N LEU A 37 0.76 4.04 1.98
CA LEU A 37 1.23 4.82 3.12
C LEU A 37 2.73 5.07 3.01
N ALA A 38 3.12 6.30 3.30
CA ALA A 38 4.52 6.68 3.25
C ALA A 38 4.75 7.90 4.16
N SER A 39 5.95 8.47 4.12
CA SER A 39 6.24 9.67 4.91
C SER A 39 5.46 10.87 4.38
N ALA A 40 5.35 11.91 5.22
CA ALA A 40 4.67 13.13 4.83
C ALA A 40 5.23 13.72 3.53
N ARG A 41 6.52 13.52 3.28
CA ARG A 41 7.18 14.01 2.07
C ARG A 41 6.55 13.42 0.80
N SER A 42 6.10 12.18 0.87
CA SER A 42 5.53 11.48 -0.28
C SER A 42 4.01 11.61 -0.36
N ALA A 43 3.39 12.13 0.66
CA ALA A 43 1.92 12.26 0.68
C ALA A 43 1.45 13.16 -0.45
N GLY A 44 0.38 12.78 -1.10
CA GLY A 44 -0.19 13.52 -2.22
C GLY A 44 0.32 13.07 -3.59
N LYS A 45 1.41 12.32 -3.64
CA LYS A 45 1.83 11.69 -4.88
C LYS A 45 0.92 10.50 -5.17
N THR A 46 0.94 10.03 -6.41
CA THR A 46 0.11 8.89 -6.80
C THR A 46 0.94 7.78 -7.39
N LEU A 47 0.45 6.56 -7.22
CA LEU A 47 0.97 5.39 -7.89
C LEU A 47 -0.19 4.69 -8.57
N LYS A 48 0.08 4.08 -9.71
CA LYS A 48 -0.96 3.42 -10.48
C LYS A 48 -1.14 1.97 -10.01
N PHE A 49 -2.39 1.58 -9.82
CA PHE A 49 -2.74 0.20 -9.49
C PHE A 49 -3.96 -0.20 -10.30
N ARG A 50 -3.81 -1.20 -11.14
CA ARG A 50 -4.88 -1.68 -12.02
C ARG A 50 -5.49 -0.56 -12.86
N GLY A 51 -4.63 0.34 -13.35
CA GLY A 51 -5.05 1.44 -14.18
C GLY A 51 -5.64 2.63 -13.44
N THR A 52 -5.71 2.58 -12.12
CA THR A 52 -6.27 3.63 -11.29
C THR A 52 -5.16 4.31 -10.48
N ASP A 53 -5.15 5.63 -10.45
CA ASP A 53 -4.20 6.38 -9.65
C ASP A 53 -4.64 6.35 -8.19
N ILE A 54 -3.77 5.85 -7.33
CA ILE A 54 -4.02 5.77 -5.89
C ILE A 54 -3.13 6.81 -5.21
N ALA A 55 -3.73 7.70 -4.45
CA ALA A 55 -2.99 8.73 -3.73
C ALA A 55 -2.25 8.13 -2.54
N ILE A 56 -1.00 8.55 -2.36
CA ILE A 56 -0.21 8.14 -1.21
C ILE A 56 -0.58 9.02 -0.04
N GLN A 57 -0.85 8.40 1.10
CA GLN A 57 -1.23 9.09 2.33
C GLN A 57 -0.08 9.03 3.33
N GLU A 58 -0.05 10.01 4.20
CA GLU A 58 0.94 10.03 5.27
C GLU A 58 0.65 8.92 6.27
N LEU A 59 1.67 8.19 6.66
CA LEU A 59 1.54 7.15 7.67
C LEU A 59 1.38 7.80 9.05
N THR A 60 0.26 7.52 9.68
CA THR A 60 -0.03 7.99 11.04
C THR A 60 -0.49 6.81 11.88
N LYS A 61 -0.64 7.02 13.18
CA LYS A 61 -1.08 5.95 14.07
C LYS A 61 -2.51 5.49 13.75
N ASP A 62 -3.29 6.33 13.08
CA ASP A 62 -4.67 6.00 12.73
C ASP A 62 -4.80 5.37 11.34
N SER A 63 -3.68 5.22 10.63
CA SER A 63 -3.70 4.76 9.25
C SER A 63 -4.22 3.34 9.08
N PHE A 64 -4.17 2.53 10.13
CA PHE A 64 -4.54 1.12 10.02
C PHE A 64 -5.99 0.83 10.38
N ALA A 65 -6.77 1.85 10.68
CA ALA A 65 -8.19 1.65 10.94
C ALA A 65 -8.86 1.11 9.67
N GLY A 66 -9.54 -0.02 9.81
CA GLY A 66 -10.24 -0.65 8.69
C GLY A 66 -9.35 -1.42 7.73
N ILE A 67 -8.06 -1.52 8.01
CA ILE A 67 -7.12 -2.31 7.20
C ILE A 67 -7.18 -3.77 7.60
N ASP A 68 -7.33 -4.65 6.61
CA ASP A 68 -7.36 -6.09 6.85
C ASP A 68 -5.95 -6.69 6.78
N ILE A 69 -5.15 -6.24 5.82
CA ILE A 69 -3.79 -6.75 5.60
C ILE A 69 -2.85 -5.58 5.42
N ALA A 70 -1.76 -5.56 6.16
CA ALA A 70 -0.74 -4.52 6.00
C ALA A 70 0.58 -5.16 5.57
N LEU A 71 1.11 -4.69 4.46
CA LEU A 71 2.39 -5.12 3.92
C LEU A 71 3.43 -4.03 4.17
N PHE A 72 4.50 -4.38 4.83
CA PHE A 72 5.55 -3.43 5.19
C PHE A 72 6.77 -3.61 4.31
N SER A 73 7.11 -2.56 3.58
CA SER A 73 8.28 -2.56 2.73
C SER A 73 9.46 -1.83 3.34
N ALA A 74 9.27 -1.28 4.53
CA ALA A 74 10.34 -0.62 5.24
C ALA A 74 11.39 -1.65 5.56
N GLY A 75 12.36 -1.85 4.81
CA GLY A 75 13.39 -2.84 4.94
C GLY A 75 13.48 -3.55 6.29
N VAL A 76 14.26 -4.55 6.31
CA VAL A 76 14.42 -5.31 7.54
C VAL A 76 15.68 -4.78 8.22
N PHE A 77 15.53 -4.23 9.40
CA PHE A 77 16.63 -3.66 10.15
C PHE A 77 16.81 -4.45 11.43
N PHE A 78 18.00 -4.90 11.62
CA PHE A 78 18.33 -5.66 12.80
C PHE A 78 19.57 -5.11 13.45
#